data_618a743dd858c5f4261ea1158aead327
#
_entry.id   618a743dd858c5f4261ea1158aead327
#
_cell.length_a   1.000
_cell.length_b   1.000
_cell.length_c   1.000
_cell.angle_alpha   90.00
_cell.angle_beta   90.00
_cell.angle_gamma   90.00
#
_symmetry.space_group_name_H-M   'P 1'
#
loop_
_entity.id
_entity.type
_entity.pdbx_description
1 polymer ?
#
loop_
_entity_poly.entity_id
_entity_poly.type
_entity_poly.pdbx_seq_one_letter_code
_entity_poly.pdbx_strand_id
1 'polypeptide(L)'
;RVDDIVISCVNCSYILCAQPNKGSDLMATKNVDLRHFTGFKSLTLLCLFLLYAPLIIVMVYSFNDSNSITRWNTVSLRWYYDLFYGVDAPKFKTAAINSVSIAVMAAISATVIATMAATAMLRAGRFRGKSVSFALINLPLMVPEIVTAVATLIFFSAIGFTTGYLTILIAHIVFCIPFAYLPIAARMQGIEDVYEQAAQDLYATRFQAFRLILLPLMAPGIISGFLLAFIISLDDFIITNFVKGAGVETLPTVIFGAVKQGIKPNI
;
A
#
# COMPACT_ATOMS: atom_id res chain seq x y z
N ARG A 1 9.51 -24.08 21.90
CA ARG A 1 8.81 -25.35 21.56
C ARG A 1 7.63 -25.16 20.62
N VAL A 2 7.08 -23.98 20.48
CA VAL A 2 6.06 -23.66 19.46
C VAL A 2 6.73 -23.26 18.14
N ASP A 3 7.89 -22.63 18.22
CA ASP A 3 8.70 -22.22 17.05
C ASP A 3 9.28 -23.42 16.28
N ASP A 4 9.59 -24.51 17.01
CA ASP A 4 10.10 -25.76 16.37
C ASP A 4 9.03 -26.48 15.54
N ILE A 5 7.74 -26.32 15.87
CA ILE A 5 6.63 -26.93 15.13
C ILE A 5 6.36 -26.17 13.81
N VAL A 6 6.45 -24.85 13.82
CA VAL A 6 6.23 -24.02 12.62
C VAL A 6 7.38 -24.19 11.63
N ILE A 7 8.62 -24.24 12.10
CA ILE A 7 9.81 -24.50 11.27
C ILE A 7 9.80 -25.92 10.73
N SER A 8 9.31 -26.92 11.51
CA SER A 8 9.18 -28.30 11.08
C SER A 8 8.12 -28.48 9.98
N CYS A 9 6.99 -27.74 10.04
CA CYS A 9 5.95 -27.80 9.00
C CYS A 9 6.42 -27.18 7.68
N VAL A 10 7.15 -26.07 7.71
CA VAL A 10 7.69 -25.42 6.51
C VAL A 10 8.79 -26.28 5.87
N ASN A 11 9.68 -26.87 6.67
CA ASN A 11 10.71 -27.77 6.15
C ASN A 11 10.15 -29.12 5.65
N CYS A 12 9.05 -29.63 6.21
CA CYS A 12 8.43 -30.85 5.73
C CYS A 12 7.84 -30.70 4.31
N SER A 13 7.34 -29.52 3.96
CA SER A 13 6.84 -29.22 2.61
C SER A 13 7.95 -29.13 1.56
N TYR A 14 9.17 -28.73 1.96
CA TYR A 14 10.33 -28.69 1.04
C TYR A 14 11.07 -30.02 0.90
N ILE A 15 11.06 -30.87 1.92
CA ILE A 15 11.77 -32.16 1.89
C ILE A 15 10.99 -33.24 1.12
N LEU A 16 9.65 -33.10 1.04
CA LEU A 16 8.83 -34.04 0.25
C LEU A 16 8.96 -33.86 -1.27
N CYS A 17 9.56 -32.75 -1.74
CA CYS A 17 9.83 -32.50 -3.17
C CYS A 17 11.23 -33.01 -3.65
N ALA A 18 12.10 -33.49 -2.77
CA ALA A 18 13.50 -33.78 -3.10
C ALA A 18 13.95 -35.25 -2.99
N GLN A 19 13.03 -36.23 -3.08
CA GLN A 19 13.44 -37.64 -3.26
C GLN A 19 13.31 -38.07 -4.71
N PRO A 20 14.40 -38.46 -5.40
CA PRO A 20 14.31 -39.09 -6.72
C PRO A 20 13.81 -40.50 -6.55
N ASN A 21 12.52 -40.74 -6.77
CA ASN A 21 11.95 -42.07 -6.85
C ASN A 21 12.36 -42.71 -8.18
N LYS A 22 13.32 -43.62 -8.15
CA LYS A 22 13.62 -44.55 -9.24
C LYS A 22 12.51 -45.60 -9.30
N GLY A 23 11.62 -45.44 -10.25
CA GLY A 23 10.71 -46.53 -10.62
C GLY A 23 9.23 -46.12 -10.61
N SER A 24 8.84 -45.37 -11.60
CA SER A 24 7.51 -45.43 -12.24
C SER A 24 7.50 -44.42 -13.41
N ASP A 25 8.00 -44.85 -14.54
CA ASP A 25 7.61 -44.32 -15.85
C ASP A 25 6.14 -44.62 -16.08
N LEU A 26 5.25 -43.79 -15.62
CA LEU A 26 3.85 -43.76 -16.04
C LEU A 26 3.12 -42.60 -15.31
N MET A 27 3.47 -41.40 -15.66
CA MET A 27 2.64 -40.20 -15.80
C MET A 27 3.60 -39.06 -16.10
N ALA A 28 4.00 -38.97 -17.35
CA ALA A 28 4.47 -37.68 -17.87
C ALA A 28 3.32 -36.72 -17.69
N THR A 29 3.32 -35.98 -16.58
CA THR A 29 2.49 -34.77 -16.45
C THR A 29 2.95 -33.88 -17.61
N LYS A 30 2.18 -33.95 -18.69
CA LYS A 30 2.31 -33.07 -19.84
C LYS A 30 2.30 -31.67 -19.24
N ASN A 31 3.49 -31.07 -19.15
CA ASN A 31 3.59 -29.68 -18.77
C ASN A 31 2.75 -28.93 -19.79
N VAL A 32 1.49 -28.67 -19.45
CA VAL A 32 0.59 -27.84 -20.25
C VAL A 32 1.20 -26.47 -20.19
N ASP A 33 1.96 -26.12 -21.24
CA ASP A 33 2.50 -24.78 -21.39
C ASP A 33 1.32 -23.82 -21.62
N LEU A 34 0.83 -23.27 -20.51
CA LEU A 34 -0.31 -22.34 -20.49
C LEU A 34 -0.08 -21.11 -21.38
N ARG A 35 1.19 -20.87 -21.79
CA ARG A 35 1.54 -19.76 -22.68
C ARG A 35 1.01 -19.97 -24.11
N HIS A 36 0.72 -21.20 -24.52
CA HIS A 36 0.23 -21.55 -25.85
C HIS A 36 -1.27 -21.85 -25.92
N PHE A 37 -2.03 -21.60 -24.85
CA PHE A 37 -3.49 -21.72 -24.91
C PHE A 37 -4.07 -20.63 -25.80
N THR A 38 -4.57 -21.00 -27.01
CA THR A 38 -5.04 -20.05 -28.03
C THR A 38 -6.14 -19.10 -27.55
N GLY A 39 -6.93 -19.50 -26.53
CA GLY A 39 -7.98 -18.69 -25.88
C GLY A 39 -7.50 -17.79 -24.73
N PHE A 40 -6.28 -17.98 -24.20
CA PHE A 40 -5.82 -17.26 -23.02
C PHE A 40 -5.71 -15.74 -23.24
N LYS A 41 -5.18 -15.34 -24.41
CA LYS A 41 -5.08 -13.91 -24.80
C LYS A 41 -6.46 -13.25 -24.89
N SER A 42 -7.44 -13.93 -25.50
CA SER A 42 -8.80 -13.41 -25.62
C SER A 42 -9.48 -13.29 -24.28
N LEU A 43 -9.31 -14.29 -23.39
CA LEU A 43 -9.83 -14.25 -22.03
C LEU A 43 -9.23 -13.11 -21.22
N THR A 44 -7.89 -12.93 -21.29
CA THR A 44 -7.18 -11.83 -20.62
C THR A 44 -7.67 -10.48 -21.12
N LEU A 45 -7.81 -10.30 -22.43
CA LEU A 45 -8.32 -9.05 -23.02
C LEU A 45 -9.77 -8.79 -22.59
N LEU A 46 -10.62 -9.82 -22.53
CA LEU A 46 -11.99 -9.70 -22.06
C LEU A 46 -12.04 -9.28 -20.58
N CYS A 47 -11.23 -9.92 -19.72
CA CYS A 47 -11.14 -9.54 -18.31
C CYS A 47 -10.65 -8.09 -18.14
N LEU A 48 -9.62 -7.68 -18.88
CA LEU A 48 -9.14 -6.30 -18.87
C LEU A 48 -10.23 -5.33 -19.35
N PHE A 49 -10.90 -5.64 -20.44
CA PHE A 49 -12.00 -4.82 -20.95
C PHE A 49 -13.12 -4.66 -19.92
N LEU A 50 -13.57 -5.74 -19.30
CA LEU A 50 -14.61 -5.71 -18.25
C LEU A 50 -14.15 -4.89 -17.02
N LEU A 51 -12.87 -4.97 -16.66
CA LEU A 51 -12.30 -4.23 -15.54
C LEU A 51 -12.24 -2.72 -15.83
N TYR A 52 -11.81 -2.35 -17.04
CA TYR A 52 -11.63 -0.94 -17.41
C TYR A 52 -12.88 -0.28 -18.01
N ALA A 53 -13.87 -1.07 -18.47
CA ALA A 53 -15.08 -0.53 -19.09
C ALA A 53 -15.82 0.48 -18.20
N PRO A 54 -16.04 0.24 -16.88
CA PRO A 54 -16.68 1.24 -16.02
C PRO A 54 -15.89 2.54 -15.93
N LEU A 55 -14.56 2.46 -15.87
CA LEU A 55 -13.68 3.65 -15.81
C LEU A 55 -13.74 4.44 -17.11
N ILE A 56 -13.73 3.76 -18.26
CA ILE A 56 -13.87 4.40 -19.57
C ILE A 56 -15.24 5.09 -19.67
N ILE A 57 -16.30 4.45 -19.22
CA ILE A 57 -17.65 5.03 -19.22
C ILE A 57 -17.66 6.32 -18.39
N VAL A 58 -17.15 6.30 -17.16
CA VAL A 58 -17.07 7.50 -16.30
C VAL A 58 -16.25 8.59 -16.96
N MET A 59 -15.11 8.23 -17.57
CA MET A 59 -14.25 9.18 -18.29
C MET A 59 -14.99 9.83 -19.47
N VAL A 60 -15.75 9.07 -20.26
CA VAL A 60 -16.56 9.59 -21.38
C VAL A 60 -17.65 10.50 -20.84
N TYR A 61 -18.37 10.10 -19.78
CA TYR A 61 -19.43 10.93 -19.18
C TYR A 61 -18.91 12.20 -18.51
N SER A 62 -17.61 12.32 -18.18
CA SER A 62 -17.03 13.57 -17.67
C SER A 62 -17.08 14.71 -18.70
N PHE A 63 -17.21 14.40 -19.98
CA PHE A 63 -17.40 15.40 -21.06
C PHE A 63 -18.88 15.71 -21.34
N ASN A 64 -19.83 15.13 -20.62
CA ASN A 64 -21.25 15.35 -20.85
C ASN A 64 -21.71 16.64 -20.16
N ASP A 65 -22.43 17.53 -20.84
CA ASP A 65 -22.97 18.78 -20.28
C ASP A 65 -24.15 18.60 -19.32
N SER A 66 -24.72 17.40 -19.25
CA SER A 66 -25.85 17.10 -18.36
C SER A 66 -25.44 17.05 -16.88
N ASN A 67 -26.31 17.51 -15.99
CA ASN A 67 -26.15 17.32 -14.54
C ASN A 67 -26.36 15.86 -14.08
N SER A 68 -26.82 14.99 -14.97
CA SER A 68 -27.08 13.58 -14.68
C SER A 68 -26.22 12.70 -15.57
N ILE A 69 -25.58 11.68 -14.97
CA ILE A 69 -24.82 10.67 -15.70
C ILE A 69 -25.69 9.71 -16.54
N THR A 70 -27.02 9.74 -16.35
CA THR A 70 -27.94 8.84 -17.08
C THR A 70 -28.42 9.43 -18.41
N ARG A 71 -28.23 10.72 -18.64
CA ARG A 71 -28.64 11.41 -19.87
C ARG A 71 -27.43 12.03 -20.55
N TRP A 72 -27.24 11.70 -21.81
CA TRP A 72 -26.24 12.33 -22.65
C TRP A 72 -26.87 13.52 -23.40
N ASN A 73 -26.30 14.71 -23.20
CA ASN A 73 -26.70 15.90 -23.98
C ASN A 73 -25.65 16.20 -25.05
N THR A 74 -24.74 17.10 -24.77
CA THR A 74 -23.68 17.57 -25.67
C THR A 74 -22.32 17.39 -25.01
N VAL A 75 -21.27 17.36 -25.83
CA VAL A 75 -19.89 17.34 -25.36
C VAL A 75 -19.54 18.74 -24.85
N SER A 76 -19.08 18.86 -23.60
CA SER A 76 -18.70 20.12 -22.97
C SER A 76 -17.53 19.90 -22.00
N LEU A 77 -16.71 20.95 -21.83
CA LEU A 77 -15.66 21.03 -20.82
C LEU A 77 -16.11 21.79 -19.56
N ARG A 78 -17.42 22.04 -19.43
CA ARG A 78 -18.01 22.83 -18.34
C ARG A 78 -17.58 22.31 -16.97
N TRP A 79 -17.61 21.01 -16.72
CA TRP A 79 -17.27 20.40 -15.43
C TRP A 79 -15.80 20.59 -15.05
N TYR A 80 -14.90 20.62 -16.04
CA TYR A 80 -13.50 20.94 -15.81
C TYR A 80 -13.32 22.43 -15.44
N TYR A 81 -14.05 23.31 -16.11
CA TYR A 81 -14.04 24.71 -15.76
C TYR A 81 -14.63 24.93 -14.35
N ASP A 82 -15.76 24.32 -14.02
CA ASP A 82 -16.40 24.42 -12.71
C ASP A 82 -15.50 23.86 -11.59
N LEU A 83 -14.71 22.81 -11.87
CA LEU A 83 -13.77 22.24 -10.90
C LEU A 83 -12.66 23.23 -10.50
N PHE A 84 -12.18 24.04 -11.45
CA PHE A 84 -11.07 24.96 -11.20
C PHE A 84 -11.53 26.37 -10.82
N TYR A 85 -12.69 26.82 -11.30
CA TYR A 85 -13.18 28.20 -11.17
C TYR A 85 -14.60 28.29 -10.59
N GLY A 86 -15.29 27.17 -10.37
CA GLY A 86 -16.63 27.13 -9.81
C GLY A 86 -16.69 27.45 -8.32
N VAL A 87 -17.88 27.48 -7.78
CA VAL A 87 -18.16 27.80 -6.36
C VAL A 87 -17.48 26.77 -5.42
N ASP A 88 -17.43 25.50 -5.80
CA ASP A 88 -16.82 24.42 -5.01
C ASP A 88 -15.31 24.28 -5.25
N ALA A 89 -14.72 25.01 -6.19
CA ALA A 89 -13.30 24.92 -6.54
C ALA A 89 -12.34 25.09 -5.33
N PRO A 90 -12.55 26.05 -4.40
CA PRO A 90 -11.69 26.19 -3.23
C PRO A 90 -11.70 24.95 -2.34
N LYS A 91 -12.87 24.31 -2.17
CA LYS A 91 -13.03 23.10 -1.37
C LYS A 91 -12.25 21.93 -1.97
N PHE A 92 -12.39 21.68 -3.27
CA PHE A 92 -11.65 20.62 -3.97
C PHE A 92 -10.14 20.88 -3.95
N LYS A 93 -9.70 22.12 -4.17
CA LYS A 93 -8.28 22.50 -4.14
C LYS A 93 -7.67 22.28 -2.76
N THR A 94 -8.34 22.72 -1.70
CA THR A 94 -7.88 22.52 -0.32
C THR A 94 -7.82 21.04 0.03
N ALA A 95 -8.84 20.27 -0.34
CA ALA A 95 -8.88 18.84 -0.12
C ALA A 95 -7.76 18.10 -0.88
N ALA A 96 -7.46 18.49 -2.12
CA ALA A 96 -6.37 17.95 -2.90
C ALA A 96 -5.00 18.23 -2.26
N ILE A 97 -4.78 19.48 -1.81
CA ILE A 97 -3.54 19.85 -1.12
C ILE A 97 -3.40 19.06 0.18
N ASN A 98 -4.47 18.92 0.96
CA ASN A 98 -4.47 18.13 2.18
C ASN A 98 -4.13 16.66 1.89
N SER A 99 -4.80 16.03 0.90
CA SER A 99 -4.55 14.65 0.53
C SER A 99 -3.08 14.42 0.13
N VAL A 100 -2.56 15.24 -0.76
CA VAL A 100 -1.17 15.08 -1.23
C VAL A 100 -0.18 15.36 -0.11
N SER A 101 -0.38 16.40 0.70
CA SER A 101 0.52 16.73 1.80
C SER A 101 0.53 15.64 2.88
N ILE A 102 -0.64 15.11 3.27
CA ILE A 102 -0.75 14.01 4.23
C ILE A 102 -0.09 12.75 3.65
N ALA A 103 -0.40 12.40 2.40
CA ALA A 103 0.13 11.21 1.77
C ALA A 103 1.68 11.24 1.65
N VAL A 104 2.24 12.38 1.24
CA VAL A 104 3.71 12.54 1.16
C VAL A 104 4.35 12.44 2.55
N MET A 105 3.83 13.18 3.53
CA MET A 105 4.39 13.18 4.89
C MET A 105 4.24 11.82 5.57
N ALA A 106 3.10 11.16 5.42
CA ALA A 106 2.86 9.83 5.95
C ALA A 106 3.77 8.80 5.27
N ALA A 107 3.88 8.82 3.94
CA ALA A 107 4.72 7.90 3.19
C ALA A 107 6.21 8.05 3.55
N ILE A 108 6.73 9.28 3.65
CA ILE A 108 8.12 9.53 4.06
C ILE A 108 8.35 8.97 5.46
N SER A 109 7.50 9.33 6.42
CA SER A 109 7.64 8.91 7.82
C SER A 109 7.52 7.39 7.97
N ALA A 110 6.51 6.80 7.35
CA ALA A 110 6.30 5.36 7.37
C ALA A 110 7.46 4.59 6.72
N THR A 111 8.00 5.09 5.59
CA THR A 111 9.13 4.46 4.89
C THR A 111 10.41 4.51 5.73
N VAL A 112 10.68 5.62 6.40
CA VAL A 112 11.83 5.74 7.32
C VAL A 112 11.71 4.72 8.45
N ILE A 113 10.55 4.68 9.13
CA ILE A 113 10.29 3.74 10.23
C ILE A 113 10.38 2.29 9.71
N ALA A 114 9.76 1.99 8.56
CA ALA A 114 9.78 0.68 7.95
C ALA A 114 11.19 0.22 7.56
N THR A 115 12.03 1.14 7.05
CA THR A 115 13.45 0.85 6.71
C THR A 115 14.24 0.50 7.97
N MET A 116 14.07 1.26 9.05
CA MET A 116 14.68 0.94 10.33
C MET A 116 14.19 -0.40 10.90
N ALA A 117 12.89 -0.63 10.83
CA ALA A 117 12.28 -1.88 11.27
C ALA A 117 12.77 -3.08 10.47
N ALA A 118 12.82 -2.99 9.13
CA ALA A 118 13.30 -4.06 8.25
C ALA A 118 14.79 -4.38 8.54
N THR A 119 15.60 -3.34 8.69
CA THR A 119 17.03 -3.50 9.04
C THR A 119 17.19 -4.21 10.38
N ALA A 120 16.47 -3.77 11.42
CA ALA A 120 16.52 -4.39 12.73
C ALA A 120 16.01 -5.84 12.71
N MET A 121 14.92 -6.11 12.01
CA MET A 121 14.31 -7.44 11.95
C MET A 121 15.15 -8.46 11.18
N LEU A 122 15.85 -8.04 10.13
CA LEU A 122 16.59 -8.96 9.25
C LEU A 122 18.08 -9.06 9.62
N ARG A 123 18.69 -7.99 10.15
CA ARG A 123 20.14 -7.96 10.47
C ARG A 123 20.50 -8.17 11.94
N ALA A 124 19.57 -7.93 12.87
CA ALA A 124 19.87 -8.02 14.31
C ALA A 124 19.90 -9.46 14.86
N GLY A 125 19.93 -10.49 14.06
CA GLY A 125 19.96 -11.88 14.54
C GLY A 125 18.71 -12.26 15.38
N ARG A 126 18.90 -13.16 16.37
CA ARG A 126 17.82 -13.56 17.29
C ARG A 126 17.83 -12.65 18.52
N PHE A 127 16.74 -11.93 18.76
CA PHE A 127 16.53 -11.16 20.00
C PHE A 127 15.16 -11.49 20.61
N ARG A 128 15.05 -11.28 21.94
CA ARG A 128 13.78 -11.47 22.65
C ARG A 128 12.74 -10.46 22.14
N GLY A 129 11.56 -10.95 21.75
CA GLY A 129 10.49 -10.10 21.25
C GLY A 129 10.45 -9.92 19.72
N LYS A 130 11.38 -10.53 18.96
CA LYS A 130 11.39 -10.45 17.47
C LYS A 130 10.04 -10.84 16.85
N SER A 131 9.44 -11.94 17.31
CA SER A 131 8.14 -12.43 16.82
C SER A 131 7.01 -11.45 17.16
N VAL A 132 7.03 -10.88 18.36
CA VAL A 132 6.04 -9.86 18.79
C VAL A 132 6.18 -8.58 17.96
N SER A 133 7.41 -8.11 17.74
CA SER A 133 7.65 -6.93 16.90
C SER A 133 7.17 -7.15 15.46
N PHE A 134 7.43 -8.33 14.90
CA PHE A 134 6.92 -8.68 13.58
C PHE A 134 5.39 -8.70 13.53
N ALA A 135 4.75 -9.29 14.53
CA ALA A 135 3.30 -9.32 14.64
C ALA A 135 2.71 -7.91 14.76
N LEU A 136 3.32 -7.04 15.58
CA LEU A 136 2.87 -5.65 15.75
C LEU A 136 3.03 -4.82 14.47
N ILE A 137 4.13 -4.97 13.74
CA ILE A 137 4.33 -4.27 12.46
C ILE A 137 3.24 -4.67 11.45
N ASN A 138 2.88 -5.96 11.40
CA ASN A 138 1.92 -6.48 10.43
C ASN A 138 0.47 -6.48 10.92
N LEU A 139 0.22 -6.08 12.16
CA LEU A 139 -1.11 -6.06 12.75
C LEU A 139 -2.14 -5.26 11.92
N PRO A 140 -1.82 -4.08 11.38
CA PRO A 140 -2.77 -3.32 10.56
C PRO A 140 -3.22 -4.04 9.28
N LEU A 141 -2.41 -4.98 8.76
CA LEU A 141 -2.80 -5.78 7.59
C LEU A 141 -3.82 -6.88 7.93
N MET A 142 -3.86 -7.32 9.18
CA MET A 142 -4.72 -8.41 9.62
C MET A 142 -6.05 -7.90 10.17
N VAL A 143 -6.09 -6.66 10.65
CA VAL A 143 -7.27 -6.04 11.24
C VAL A 143 -8.08 -5.33 10.16
N PRO A 144 -9.41 -5.51 10.11
CA PRO A 144 -10.25 -4.73 9.20
C PRO A 144 -10.04 -3.22 9.40
N GLU A 145 -9.91 -2.49 8.30
CA GLU A 145 -9.58 -1.06 8.32
C GLU A 145 -10.53 -0.21 9.17
N ILE A 146 -11.84 -0.53 9.12
CA ILE A 146 -12.84 0.17 9.92
C ILE A 146 -12.61 0.00 11.44
N VAL A 147 -12.12 -1.16 11.88
CA VAL A 147 -11.80 -1.42 13.30
C VAL A 147 -10.60 -0.57 13.71
N THR A 148 -9.59 -0.48 12.85
CA THR A 148 -8.42 0.38 13.07
C THR A 148 -8.82 1.85 13.14
N ALA A 149 -9.71 2.30 12.27
CA ALA A 149 -10.22 3.67 12.25
C ALA A 149 -10.95 4.03 13.54
N VAL A 150 -11.88 3.16 13.99
CA VAL A 150 -12.64 3.37 15.23
C VAL A 150 -11.72 3.32 16.45
N ALA A 151 -10.80 2.36 16.51
CA ALA A 151 -9.83 2.25 17.61
C ALA A 151 -8.95 3.50 17.70
N THR A 152 -8.49 4.03 16.57
CA THR A 152 -7.70 5.25 16.51
C THR A 152 -8.50 6.47 16.98
N LEU A 153 -9.77 6.60 16.58
CA LEU A 153 -10.65 7.66 17.06
C LEU A 153 -10.84 7.59 18.58
N ILE A 154 -11.12 6.40 19.11
CA ILE A 154 -11.29 6.18 20.57
C ILE A 154 -9.99 6.56 21.30
N PHE A 155 -8.84 6.13 20.78
CA PHE A 155 -7.53 6.46 21.34
C PHE A 155 -7.30 7.98 21.41
N PHE A 156 -7.50 8.72 20.31
CA PHE A 156 -7.34 10.17 20.32
C PHE A 156 -8.32 10.87 21.25
N SER A 157 -9.58 10.39 21.32
CA SER A 157 -10.58 10.93 22.23
C SER A 157 -10.21 10.69 23.69
N ALA A 158 -9.68 9.49 24.04
CA ALA A 158 -9.29 9.13 25.39
C ALA A 158 -8.14 9.97 25.94
N ILE A 159 -7.19 10.36 25.08
CA ILE A 159 -6.07 11.25 25.47
C ILE A 159 -6.40 12.75 25.36
N GLY A 160 -7.65 13.09 24.98
CA GLY A 160 -8.09 14.48 24.81
C GLY A 160 -7.47 15.20 23.61
N PHE A 161 -6.98 14.45 22.63
CA PHE A 161 -6.38 15.02 21.43
C PHE A 161 -7.47 15.43 20.44
N THR A 162 -7.49 16.71 20.05
CA THR A 162 -8.49 17.24 19.12
C THR A 162 -8.29 16.67 17.72
N THR A 163 -9.37 16.13 17.14
CA THR A 163 -9.34 15.60 15.78
C THR A 163 -9.08 16.72 14.76
N GLY A 164 -8.29 16.40 13.72
CA GLY A 164 -7.89 17.36 12.70
C GLY A 164 -6.81 16.83 11.77
N TYR A 165 -6.05 17.72 11.16
CA TYR A 165 -4.98 17.36 10.23
C TYR A 165 -3.91 16.43 10.85
N LEU A 166 -3.48 16.72 12.09
CA LEU A 166 -2.45 15.93 12.77
C LEU A 166 -2.93 14.53 13.14
N THR A 167 -4.20 14.36 13.53
CA THR A 167 -4.75 13.03 13.82
C THR A 167 -4.81 12.16 12.57
N ILE A 168 -5.19 12.75 11.43
CA ILE A 168 -5.16 12.06 10.14
C ILE A 168 -3.71 11.65 9.83
N LEU A 169 -2.76 12.59 9.90
CA LEU A 169 -1.36 12.32 9.58
C LEU A 169 -0.77 11.18 10.44
N ILE A 170 -0.97 11.23 11.76
CA ILE A 170 -0.44 10.19 12.67
C ILE A 170 -1.10 8.83 12.37
N ALA A 171 -2.41 8.81 12.15
CA ALA A 171 -3.13 7.58 11.81
C ALA A 171 -2.60 6.96 10.52
N HIS A 172 -2.40 7.80 9.48
CA HIS A 172 -1.85 7.34 8.19
C HIS A 172 -0.41 6.87 8.30
N ILE A 173 0.45 7.54 9.10
CA ILE A 173 1.82 7.06 9.34
C ILE A 173 1.78 5.64 9.88
N VAL A 174 1.03 5.41 10.96
CA VAL A 174 0.96 4.09 11.62
C VAL A 174 0.40 3.03 10.69
N PHE A 175 -0.68 3.36 9.97
CA PHE A 175 -1.33 2.46 9.04
C PHE A 175 -0.44 2.09 7.84
N CYS A 176 0.35 3.03 7.33
CA CYS A 176 1.21 2.83 6.17
C CYS A 176 2.51 2.08 6.45
N ILE A 177 2.94 1.96 7.73
CA ILE A 177 4.20 1.26 8.09
C ILE A 177 4.28 -0.15 7.50
N PRO A 178 3.30 -1.06 7.67
CA PRO A 178 3.41 -2.41 7.14
C PRO A 178 3.49 -2.46 5.62
N PHE A 179 2.79 -1.57 4.93
CA PHE A 179 2.81 -1.50 3.47
C PHE A 179 4.17 -1.03 2.93
N ALA A 180 4.83 -0.10 3.62
CA ALA A 180 6.21 0.27 3.31
C ALA A 180 7.19 -0.86 3.69
N TYR A 181 6.94 -1.57 4.80
CA TYR A 181 7.82 -2.61 5.32
C TYR A 181 7.95 -3.81 4.36
N LEU A 182 6.84 -4.26 3.76
CA LEU A 182 6.83 -5.48 2.94
C LEU A 182 7.81 -5.44 1.77
N PRO A 183 7.78 -4.44 0.84
CA PRO A 183 8.73 -4.41 -0.28
C PRO A 183 10.16 -4.14 0.17
N ILE A 184 10.37 -3.37 1.25
CA ILE A 184 11.70 -3.12 1.82
C ILE A 184 12.28 -4.42 2.38
N ALA A 185 11.50 -5.15 3.17
CA ALA A 185 11.91 -6.43 3.75
C ALA A 185 12.17 -7.49 2.66
N ALA A 186 11.31 -7.57 1.64
CA ALA A 186 11.50 -8.47 0.51
C ALA A 186 12.79 -8.16 -0.25
N ARG A 187 13.09 -6.89 -0.51
CA ARG A 187 14.35 -6.49 -1.16
C ARG A 187 15.56 -6.84 -0.30
N MET A 188 15.48 -6.60 1.00
CA MET A 188 16.58 -6.84 1.93
C MET A 188 16.89 -8.33 2.11
N GLN A 189 15.90 -9.22 2.05
CA GLN A 189 16.11 -10.68 2.07
C GLN A 189 16.97 -11.16 0.91
N GLY A 190 16.95 -10.47 -0.24
CA GLY A 190 17.79 -10.77 -1.40
C GLY A 190 19.20 -10.20 -1.33
N ILE A 191 19.59 -9.49 -0.25
CA ILE A 191 20.92 -8.92 -0.06
C ILE A 191 21.67 -9.77 0.94
N GLU A 192 22.76 -10.42 0.47
CA GLU A 192 23.60 -11.28 1.30
C GLU A 192 24.38 -10.48 2.34
N ASP A 193 24.61 -11.07 3.53
CA ASP A 193 25.37 -10.44 4.61
C ASP A 193 26.85 -10.25 4.27
N VAL A 194 27.34 -10.95 3.24
CA VAL A 194 28.73 -10.88 2.77
C VAL A 194 29.14 -9.46 2.39
N TYR A 195 28.24 -8.64 1.84
CA TYR A 195 28.55 -7.25 1.49
C TYR A 195 28.91 -6.38 2.72
N GLU A 196 28.20 -6.59 3.82
CA GLU A 196 28.47 -5.87 5.07
C GLU A 196 29.74 -6.38 5.76
N GLN A 197 29.98 -7.70 5.69
CA GLN A 197 31.20 -8.32 6.22
C GLN A 197 32.44 -7.83 5.44
N ALA A 198 32.40 -7.84 4.12
CA ALA A 198 33.49 -7.32 3.29
C ALA A 198 33.80 -5.84 3.58
N ALA A 199 32.78 -5.01 3.86
CA ALA A 199 33.02 -3.64 4.27
C ALA A 199 33.70 -3.54 5.62
N GLN A 200 33.33 -4.40 6.58
CA GLN A 200 33.94 -4.44 7.91
C GLN A 200 35.40 -4.94 7.85
N ASP A 201 35.71 -5.88 6.94
CA ASP A 201 37.07 -6.33 6.67
C ASP A 201 37.96 -5.19 6.14
N LEU A 202 37.37 -4.20 5.48
CA LEU A 202 38.02 -2.96 5.04
C LEU A 202 37.94 -1.85 6.10
N TYR A 203 37.78 -2.21 7.37
CA TYR A 203 37.72 -1.29 8.53
C TYR A 203 36.53 -0.32 8.51
N ALA A 204 35.47 -0.55 7.73
CA ALA A 204 34.27 0.25 7.80
C ALA A 204 33.50 -0.01 9.10
N THR A 205 33.02 1.05 9.73
CA THR A 205 32.09 0.91 10.87
C THR A 205 30.74 0.37 10.40
N ARG A 206 29.96 -0.22 11.31
CA ARG A 206 28.60 -0.73 10.98
C ARG A 206 27.71 0.34 10.36
N PHE A 207 27.83 1.59 10.81
CA PHE A 207 27.06 2.70 10.24
C PHE A 207 27.53 3.08 8.83
N GLN A 208 28.83 3.02 8.56
CA GLN A 208 29.37 3.22 7.22
C GLN A 208 28.93 2.10 6.26
N ALA A 209 29.01 0.84 6.69
CA ALA A 209 28.50 -0.29 5.91
C ALA A 209 27.00 -0.15 5.60
N PHE A 210 26.19 0.25 6.59
CA PHE A 210 24.78 0.52 6.38
C PHE A 210 24.56 1.64 5.36
N ARG A 211 25.19 2.81 5.56
CA ARG A 211 24.92 4.00 4.74
C ARG A 211 25.45 3.88 3.31
N LEU A 212 26.67 3.33 3.16
CA LEU A 212 27.39 3.32 1.87
C LEU A 212 27.11 2.06 1.03
N ILE A 213 26.68 0.97 1.65
CA ILE A 213 26.48 -0.30 0.96
C ILE A 213 25.02 -0.75 1.06
N LEU A 214 24.51 -0.97 2.27
CA LEU A 214 23.20 -1.56 2.46
C LEU A 214 22.08 -0.63 1.98
N LEU A 215 22.11 0.63 2.38
CA LEU A 215 21.07 1.61 2.02
C LEU A 215 20.93 1.81 0.50
N PRO A 216 22.00 1.97 -0.29
CA PRO A 216 21.91 2.02 -1.75
C PRO A 216 21.38 0.71 -2.38
N LEU A 217 21.79 -0.44 -1.86
CA LEU A 217 21.29 -1.74 -2.34
C LEU A 217 19.79 -1.95 -2.02
N MET A 218 19.32 -1.36 -0.93
CA MET A 218 17.91 -1.36 -0.53
C MET A 218 17.06 -0.31 -1.27
N ALA A 219 17.67 0.68 -1.94
CA ALA A 219 16.98 1.82 -2.55
C ALA A 219 15.78 1.42 -3.43
N PRO A 220 15.83 0.40 -4.30
CA PRO A 220 14.66 0.00 -5.09
C PRO A 220 13.50 -0.47 -4.21
N GLY A 221 13.77 -1.18 -3.12
CA GLY A 221 12.77 -1.61 -2.14
C GLY A 221 12.20 -0.44 -1.35
N ILE A 222 13.04 0.53 -0.98
CA ILE A 222 12.64 1.75 -0.26
C ILE A 222 11.73 2.62 -1.14
N ILE A 223 12.08 2.79 -2.42
CA ILE A 223 11.25 3.55 -3.38
C ILE A 223 9.91 2.84 -3.58
N SER A 224 9.91 1.52 -3.76
CA SER A 224 8.67 0.74 -3.90
C SER A 224 7.80 0.82 -2.64
N GLY A 225 8.41 0.77 -1.45
CA GLY A 225 7.73 0.93 -0.17
C GLY A 225 7.12 2.32 0.00
N PHE A 226 7.87 3.36 -0.37
CA PHE A 226 7.38 4.74 -0.36
C PHE A 226 6.18 4.93 -1.29
N LEU A 227 6.29 4.45 -2.54
CA LEU A 227 5.20 4.58 -3.52
C LEU A 227 3.94 3.84 -3.06
N LEU A 228 4.09 2.64 -2.49
CA LEU A 228 2.96 1.87 -1.98
C LEU A 228 2.30 2.58 -0.80
N ALA A 229 3.08 3.05 0.18
CA ALA A 229 2.58 3.82 1.30
C ALA A 229 1.90 5.13 0.85
N PHE A 230 2.46 5.81 -0.15
CA PHE A 230 1.89 7.02 -0.72
C PHE A 230 0.53 6.78 -1.36
N ILE A 231 0.41 5.74 -2.20
CA ILE A 231 -0.85 5.40 -2.87
C ILE A 231 -1.92 5.05 -1.84
N ILE A 232 -1.60 4.21 -0.86
CA ILE A 232 -2.54 3.79 0.19
C ILE A 232 -2.99 4.96 1.04
N SER A 233 -2.08 5.86 1.41
CA SER A 233 -2.43 7.06 2.17
C SER A 233 -3.26 8.06 1.36
N LEU A 234 -3.03 8.16 0.03
CA LEU A 234 -3.76 9.06 -0.85
C LEU A 234 -5.20 8.62 -1.07
N ASP A 235 -5.42 7.30 -1.17
CA ASP A 235 -6.71 6.68 -1.46
C ASP A 235 -7.57 6.44 -0.21
N ASP A 236 -6.99 6.58 0.99
CA ASP A 236 -7.70 6.31 2.24
C ASP A 236 -8.89 7.24 2.44
N PHE A 237 -10.04 6.62 2.61
CA PHE A 237 -11.29 7.27 2.99
C PHE A 237 -11.72 6.91 4.41
N ILE A 238 -11.54 5.66 4.81
CA ILE A 238 -12.15 5.12 6.02
C ILE A 238 -11.51 5.73 7.25
N ILE A 239 -10.20 5.60 7.40
CA ILE A 239 -9.48 6.14 8.57
C ILE A 239 -9.67 7.65 8.62
N THR A 240 -9.45 8.34 7.51
CA THR A 240 -9.62 9.79 7.41
C THR A 240 -11.01 10.23 7.87
N ASN A 241 -12.08 9.55 7.41
CA ASN A 241 -13.45 9.96 7.72
C ASN A 241 -13.80 9.86 9.22
N PHE A 242 -13.15 8.93 9.95
CA PHE A 242 -13.34 8.78 11.38
C PHE A 242 -12.49 9.75 12.20
N VAL A 243 -11.25 10.04 11.78
CA VAL A 243 -10.32 10.85 12.60
C VAL A 243 -10.19 12.29 12.14
N LYS A 244 -10.87 12.69 11.05
CA LYS A 244 -10.88 14.10 10.60
C LYS A 244 -11.63 14.97 11.59
N GLY A 245 -11.11 16.16 11.81
CA GLY A 245 -11.81 17.22 12.55
C GLY A 245 -12.75 18.03 11.68
N ALA A 246 -13.48 18.94 12.31
CA ALA A 246 -14.29 19.91 11.59
C ALA A 246 -13.40 20.80 10.70
N GLY A 247 -13.77 20.93 9.43
CA GLY A 247 -13.07 21.80 8.47
C GLY A 247 -11.84 21.19 7.79
N VAL A 248 -11.41 20.00 8.15
CA VAL A 248 -10.32 19.28 7.47
C VAL A 248 -10.91 18.18 6.61
N GLU A 249 -10.74 18.29 5.30
CA GLU A 249 -11.20 17.31 4.33
C GLU A 249 -10.06 16.88 3.41
N THR A 250 -10.11 15.65 2.95
CA THR A 250 -9.25 15.08 1.93
C THR A 250 -10.05 14.79 0.66
N LEU A 251 -9.38 14.56 -0.46
CA LEU A 251 -10.03 14.31 -1.74
C LEU A 251 -11.02 13.14 -1.67
N PRO A 252 -10.68 11.94 -1.12
CA PRO A 252 -11.64 10.85 -0.97
C PRO A 252 -12.87 11.24 -0.15
N THR A 253 -12.73 12.02 0.92
CA THR A 253 -13.88 12.42 1.75
C THR A 253 -14.80 13.42 1.04
N VAL A 254 -14.24 14.35 0.26
CA VAL A 254 -15.02 15.31 -0.55
C VAL A 254 -15.74 14.58 -1.68
N ILE A 255 -15.05 13.68 -2.40
CA ILE A 255 -15.65 12.88 -3.48
C ILE A 255 -16.81 12.04 -2.94
N PHE A 256 -16.61 11.35 -1.82
CA PHE A 256 -17.66 10.54 -1.20
C PHE A 256 -18.87 11.39 -0.77
N GLY A 257 -18.62 12.58 -0.21
CA GLY A 257 -19.67 13.54 0.11
C GLY A 257 -20.46 13.99 -1.12
N ALA A 258 -19.76 14.27 -2.22
CA ALA A 258 -20.38 14.63 -3.49
C ALA A 258 -21.22 13.48 -4.09
N VAL A 259 -20.72 12.25 -4.04
CA VAL A 259 -21.47 11.06 -4.48
C VAL A 259 -22.76 10.86 -3.71
N LYS A 260 -22.75 11.09 -2.39
CA LYS A 260 -23.97 11.02 -1.55
C LYS A 260 -25.04 12.05 -1.92
N GLN A 261 -24.63 13.23 -2.40
CA GLN A 261 -25.55 14.28 -2.83
C GLN A 261 -26.08 14.08 -4.26
N GLY A 262 -25.60 13.08 -4.95
CA GLY A 262 -25.93 12.74 -6.33
C GLY A 262 -24.67 12.74 -7.22
N ILE A 263 -24.55 11.70 -8.03
CA ILE A 263 -23.39 11.57 -8.91
C ILE A 263 -23.49 12.57 -10.05
N LYS A 264 -22.63 13.57 -10.01
CA LYS A 264 -22.47 14.58 -11.07
C LYS A 264 -21.23 14.27 -11.91
N PRO A 265 -21.18 14.66 -13.19
CA PRO A 265 -20.02 14.42 -14.04
C PRO A 265 -18.71 15.08 -13.58
N ASN A 266 -18.79 16.06 -12.67
CA ASN A 266 -17.60 16.72 -12.10
C ASN A 266 -16.74 15.82 -11.19
N ILE A 267 -17.27 14.68 -10.74
CA ILE A 267 -16.57 13.70 -9.89
C ILE A 267 -15.55 12.94 -10.70
#